data_93c953575bac87c2652e1868ef3d020a
#
_entry.id   93c953575bac87c2652e1868ef3d020a
#
_cell.length_a   1.000
_cell.length_b   1.000
_cell.length_c   1.000
_cell.angle_alpha   90.00
_cell.angle_beta   90.00
_cell.angle_gamma   90.00
#
_symmetry.space_group_name_H-M   'P 1'
#
loop_
_entity.id
_entity.type
_entity.pdbx_description
1 polymer ?
#
loop_
_entity_poly.entity_id
_entity_poly.type
_entity_poly.pdbx_seq_one_letter_code
_entity_poly.pdbx_strand_id
1 'polypeptide(L)'
;MAHFARINSNNVVVDILVVPDEQQHRGNDYLSNDLQLGGTWIQTSYNGNIRKIYAGIGYWYLPELDIFLPPKPYNSWSLDTVNQIWIAPIECPEQEEGKVHIWDEENQLWKTEILPVPDVDNLPPPMFP
;
A
#
# COMPACT_ATOMS: atom_id res chain seq x y z
N MET A 1 -2.23 17.34 12.59
CA MET A 1 -0.92 16.69 12.72
C MET A 1 -0.47 16.15 11.38
N ALA A 2 0.82 16.22 11.10
CA ALA A 2 1.36 15.74 9.84
C ALA A 2 2.04 14.39 10.03
N HIS A 3 1.91 13.52 9.05
CA HIS A 3 2.57 12.21 9.05
C HIS A 3 3.78 12.24 8.13
N PHE A 4 4.90 11.69 8.61
CA PHE A 4 6.13 11.61 7.85
C PHE A 4 6.65 10.18 7.84
N ALA A 5 7.05 9.71 6.67
CA ALA A 5 7.61 8.37 6.48
C ALA A 5 9.12 8.46 6.32
N ARG A 6 9.86 7.68 7.11
CA ARG A 6 11.31 7.57 6.95
C ARG A 6 11.61 6.49 5.90
N ILE A 7 12.45 6.85 4.93
CA ILE A 7 12.89 5.92 3.90
C ILE A 7 14.36 5.56 4.12
N ASN A 8 14.72 4.33 3.77
CA ASN A 8 16.12 3.87 3.83
C ASN A 8 16.85 4.17 2.52
N SER A 9 18.08 3.71 2.39
CA SER A 9 18.91 3.93 1.19
C SER A 9 18.32 3.30 -0.07
N ASN A 10 17.40 2.34 0.07
CA ASN A 10 16.71 1.70 -1.04
C ASN A 10 15.34 2.33 -1.31
N ASN A 11 15.02 3.45 -0.65
CA ASN A 11 13.73 4.13 -0.76
C ASN A 11 12.55 3.29 -0.28
N VAL A 12 12.78 2.42 0.69
CA VAL A 12 11.73 1.64 1.34
C VAL A 12 11.36 2.30 2.67
N VAL A 13 10.06 2.43 2.92
CA VAL A 13 9.55 3.03 4.15
C VAL A 13 9.84 2.09 5.33
N VAL A 14 10.56 2.61 6.31
CA VAL A 14 10.95 1.83 7.50
C VAL A 14 10.31 2.34 8.78
N ASP A 15 9.72 3.55 8.73
CA ASP A 15 9.11 4.15 9.92
C ASP A 15 8.09 5.21 9.51
N ILE A 16 7.08 5.44 10.35
CA ILE A 16 6.10 6.50 10.13
C ILE A 16 5.84 7.17 11.47
N LEU A 17 6.06 8.49 11.53
CA LEU A 17 5.84 9.26 12.75
C LEU A 17 4.96 10.47 12.48
N VAL A 18 4.34 10.96 13.54
CA VAL A 18 3.49 12.14 13.52
C VAL A 18 4.31 13.34 13.97
N VAL A 19 4.17 14.44 13.24
CA VAL A 19 4.84 15.71 13.56
C VAL A 19 3.78 16.73 13.98
N PRO A 20 4.00 17.51 15.06
CA PRO A 20 3.08 18.55 15.46
C PRO A 20 2.84 19.59 14.34
N ASP A 21 1.65 20.17 14.30
CA ASP A 21 1.28 21.10 13.23
C ASP A 21 2.25 22.27 13.11
N GLU A 22 2.76 22.79 14.22
CA GLU A 22 3.72 23.89 14.24
C GLU A 22 5.08 23.53 13.64
N GLN A 23 5.39 22.26 13.49
CA GLN A 23 6.64 21.76 12.90
C GLN A 23 6.44 21.15 11.51
N GLN A 24 5.23 21.13 10.99
CA GLN A 24 4.92 20.47 9.72
C GLN A 24 5.77 21.01 8.57
N HIS A 25 5.99 22.31 8.51
CA HIS A 25 6.76 22.95 7.43
C HIS A 25 8.23 22.54 7.39
N ARG A 26 8.73 21.93 8.46
CA ARG A 26 10.12 21.48 8.57
C ARG A 26 10.21 20.06 9.15
N GLY A 27 9.20 19.23 8.87
CA GLY A 27 9.09 17.91 9.49
C GLY A 27 10.31 17.02 9.34
N ASN A 28 10.92 16.97 8.15
CA ASN A 28 12.13 16.20 7.93
C ASN A 28 13.27 16.69 8.84
N ASP A 29 13.50 17.99 8.89
CA ASP A 29 14.53 18.57 9.74
C ASP A 29 14.24 18.36 11.23
N TYR A 30 12.97 18.54 11.63
CA TYR A 30 12.52 18.33 12.99
C TYR A 30 12.79 16.90 13.46
N LEU A 31 12.38 15.88 12.66
CA LEU A 31 12.57 14.48 13.02
C LEU A 31 14.04 14.05 12.94
N SER A 32 14.74 14.47 11.90
CA SER A 32 16.11 14.05 11.66
C SER A 32 17.09 14.71 12.63
N ASN A 33 16.94 16.00 12.86
CA ASN A 33 17.91 16.78 13.61
C ASN A 33 17.44 17.16 15.02
N ASP A 34 16.25 17.74 15.17
CA ASP A 34 15.76 18.17 16.49
C ASP A 34 15.54 16.97 17.41
N LEU A 35 14.88 15.92 16.91
CA LEU A 35 14.68 14.69 17.67
C LEU A 35 15.85 13.70 17.53
N GLN A 36 16.84 14.04 16.71
CA GLN A 36 18.05 13.22 16.51
C GLN A 36 17.76 11.80 16.05
N LEU A 37 16.67 11.58 15.30
CA LEU A 37 16.34 10.27 14.78
C LEU A 37 17.12 9.93 13.51
N GLY A 38 17.65 10.94 12.82
CA GLY A 38 18.37 10.77 11.57
C GLY A 38 17.46 10.36 10.42
N GLY A 39 18.06 10.11 9.26
CA GLY A 39 17.35 9.60 8.10
C GLY A 39 16.67 10.68 7.26
N THR A 40 15.99 10.25 6.23
CA THR A 40 15.23 11.09 5.32
C THR A 40 13.75 10.83 5.53
N TRP A 41 12.99 11.89 5.76
CA TRP A 41 11.56 11.81 6.07
C TRP A 41 10.76 12.52 4.99
N ILE A 42 9.78 11.83 4.43
CA ILE A 42 8.92 12.31 3.35
C ILE A 42 7.49 12.42 3.89
N GLN A 43 6.87 13.57 3.73
CA GLN A 43 5.52 13.78 4.21
C GLN A 43 4.53 12.91 3.45
N THR A 44 3.62 12.28 4.18
CA THR A 44 2.50 11.52 3.63
C THR A 44 1.21 12.02 4.28
N SER A 45 0.05 11.62 3.75
CA SER A 45 -1.23 12.07 4.27
C SER A 45 -2.18 10.89 4.39
N TYR A 46 -2.74 10.73 5.57
CA TYR A 46 -3.69 9.68 5.86
C TYR A 46 -4.90 9.70 4.90
N ASN A 47 -5.34 10.88 4.49
CA ASN A 47 -6.51 11.03 3.62
C ASN A 47 -6.15 11.30 2.15
N GLY A 48 -4.87 11.13 1.77
CA GLY A 48 -4.44 11.32 0.40
C GLY A 48 -4.33 12.77 -0.08
N ASN A 49 -4.37 13.75 0.83
CA ASN A 49 -4.25 15.17 0.46
C ASN A 49 -2.83 15.55 0.02
N ILE A 50 -1.84 14.83 0.53
CA ILE A 50 -0.44 15.01 0.17
C ILE A 50 0.04 13.66 -0.29
N ARG A 51 0.41 13.53 -1.57
CA ARG A 51 0.71 12.26 -2.20
C ARG A 51 -0.46 11.28 -2.05
N LYS A 52 -0.97 10.82 -3.18
CA LYS A 52 -2.23 10.08 -3.30
C LYS A 52 -2.31 8.87 -2.36
N ILE A 53 -1.20 8.15 -2.21
CA ILE A 53 -1.15 6.91 -1.43
C ILE A 53 -0.50 7.19 -0.09
N TYR A 54 -1.20 6.84 0.99
CA TYR A 54 -0.66 6.93 2.34
C TYR A 54 0.46 5.90 2.49
N ALA A 55 1.63 6.34 2.98
CA ALA A 55 2.77 5.46 3.15
C ALA A 55 2.51 4.41 4.22
N GLY A 56 2.88 3.17 3.93
CA GLY A 56 2.90 2.08 4.90
C GLY A 56 4.32 1.56 5.06
N ILE A 57 4.59 0.91 6.18
CA ILE A 57 5.90 0.29 6.40
C ILE A 57 6.10 -0.79 5.35
N GLY A 58 7.27 -0.80 4.69
CA GLY A 58 7.57 -1.70 3.58
C GLY A 58 7.18 -1.16 2.21
N TYR A 59 6.44 -0.04 2.16
CA TYR A 59 6.11 0.59 0.89
C TYR A 59 7.35 1.16 0.22
N TRP A 60 7.28 1.36 -1.09
CA TRP A 60 8.34 1.96 -1.88
C TRP A 60 8.06 3.42 -2.11
N TYR A 61 9.08 4.26 -1.97
CA TYR A 61 9.01 5.65 -2.38
C TYR A 61 9.71 5.80 -3.73
N LEU A 62 9.02 6.33 -4.73
CA LEU A 62 9.58 6.57 -6.06
C LEU A 62 9.87 8.06 -6.21
N PRO A 63 11.14 8.50 -6.03
CA PRO A 63 11.46 9.93 -6.06
C PRO A 63 11.21 10.59 -7.40
N GLU A 64 11.36 9.86 -8.50
CA GLU A 64 11.13 10.42 -9.84
C GLU A 64 9.68 10.84 -10.05
N LEU A 65 8.73 10.12 -9.44
CA LEU A 65 7.31 10.41 -9.52
C LEU A 65 6.78 11.08 -8.25
N ASP A 66 7.58 11.12 -7.19
CA ASP A 66 7.24 11.66 -5.87
C ASP A 66 5.98 10.99 -5.31
N ILE A 67 5.95 9.67 -5.34
CA ILE A 67 4.80 8.89 -4.86
C ILE A 67 5.25 7.72 -3.99
N PHE A 68 4.34 7.26 -3.11
CA PHE A 68 4.48 6.00 -2.41
C PHE A 68 3.67 4.92 -3.10
N LEU A 69 4.19 3.69 -3.10
CA LEU A 69 3.50 2.53 -3.66
C LEU A 69 3.66 1.34 -2.72
N PRO A 70 2.63 0.46 -2.62
CA PRO A 70 2.84 -0.82 -1.97
C PRO A 70 3.92 -1.60 -2.70
N PRO A 71 4.57 -2.58 -2.05
CA PRO A 71 5.57 -3.40 -2.72
C PRO A 71 5.00 -4.04 -3.98
N LYS A 72 5.84 -4.18 -5.02
CA LYS A 72 5.46 -4.84 -6.25
C LYS A 72 4.99 -6.26 -5.94
N PRO A 73 3.74 -6.63 -6.28
CA PRO A 73 3.20 -7.92 -5.85
C PRO A 73 3.84 -9.11 -6.57
N TYR A 74 4.20 -8.93 -7.85
CA TYR A 74 4.81 -9.98 -8.67
C TYR A 74 5.78 -9.37 -9.67
N ASN A 75 6.81 -10.11 -10.02
CA ASN A 75 7.86 -9.60 -10.92
C ASN A 75 7.34 -9.24 -12.32
N SER A 76 6.29 -9.93 -12.78
CA SER A 76 5.71 -9.67 -14.10
C SER A 76 4.84 -8.42 -14.17
N TRP A 77 4.41 -7.91 -13.03
CA TRP A 77 3.53 -6.74 -12.99
C TRP A 77 4.31 -5.47 -13.27
N SER A 78 3.63 -4.48 -13.81
CA SER A 78 4.22 -3.18 -14.15
C SER A 78 3.44 -2.04 -13.51
N LEU A 79 4.07 -0.87 -13.47
CA LEU A 79 3.47 0.31 -12.84
C LEU A 79 2.62 1.08 -13.85
N ASP A 80 1.36 1.33 -13.48
CA ASP A 80 0.53 2.32 -14.16
C ASP A 80 0.78 3.68 -13.47
N THR A 81 1.52 4.55 -14.14
CA THR A 81 1.92 5.84 -13.58
C THR A 81 0.76 6.82 -13.46
N VAL A 82 -0.28 6.66 -14.27
CA VAL A 82 -1.45 7.54 -14.22
C VAL A 82 -2.30 7.24 -13.00
N ASN A 83 -2.61 5.98 -12.77
CA ASN A 83 -3.45 5.56 -11.66
C ASN A 83 -2.67 5.22 -10.40
N GLN A 84 -1.33 5.18 -10.50
CA GLN A 84 -0.41 4.86 -9.39
C GLN A 84 -0.76 3.50 -8.75
N ILE A 85 -0.87 2.49 -9.60
CA ILE A 85 -1.14 1.11 -9.19
C ILE A 85 -0.26 0.14 -9.95
N TRP A 86 -0.07 -1.05 -9.38
CA TRP A 86 0.59 -2.16 -10.07
C TRP A 86 -0.45 -2.90 -10.91
N ILE A 87 -0.11 -3.20 -12.17
CA ILE A 87 -1.01 -3.91 -13.09
C ILE A 87 -0.34 -5.17 -13.61
N ALA A 88 -1.16 -6.22 -13.74
CA ALA A 88 -0.74 -7.49 -14.32
C ALA A 88 -0.55 -7.34 -15.83
N PRO A 89 0.30 -8.18 -16.47
CA PRO A 89 0.47 -8.15 -17.91
C PRO A 89 -0.79 -8.55 -18.68
N ILE A 90 -1.73 -9.24 -18.02
CA ILE A 90 -3.00 -9.64 -18.62
C ILE A 90 -4.12 -9.02 -17.78
N GLU A 91 -5.09 -8.40 -18.43
CA GLU A 91 -6.22 -7.77 -17.76
C GLU A 91 -7.01 -8.80 -16.92
N CYS A 92 -7.36 -8.41 -15.70
CA CYS A 92 -8.17 -9.25 -14.83
C CYS A 92 -9.57 -9.43 -15.42
N PRO A 93 -10.10 -10.67 -15.48
CA PRO A 93 -11.46 -10.88 -15.95
C PRO A 93 -12.48 -10.13 -15.10
N GLU A 94 -13.66 -9.87 -15.68
CA GLU A 94 -14.73 -9.21 -14.96
C GLU A 94 -15.12 -10.00 -13.71
N GLN A 95 -15.40 -9.26 -12.63
CA GLN A 95 -15.82 -9.89 -11.39
C GLN A 95 -17.20 -10.53 -11.57
N GLU A 96 -17.28 -11.79 -11.19
CA GLU A 96 -18.54 -12.54 -11.20
C GLU A 96 -18.91 -12.94 -9.79
N GLU A 97 -20.21 -12.94 -9.49
CA GLU A 97 -20.69 -13.34 -8.17
C GLU A 97 -20.31 -14.81 -7.89
N GLY A 98 -19.81 -15.06 -6.70
CA GLY A 98 -19.40 -16.39 -6.27
C GLY A 98 -18.08 -16.87 -6.85
N LYS A 99 -17.35 -16.02 -7.57
CA LYS A 99 -16.06 -16.37 -8.15
C LYS A 99 -14.98 -15.40 -7.70
N VAL A 100 -13.75 -15.88 -7.62
CA VAL A 100 -12.57 -15.07 -7.32
C VAL A 100 -11.49 -15.34 -8.36
N HIS A 101 -10.82 -14.28 -8.81
CA HIS A 101 -9.72 -14.37 -9.76
C HIS A 101 -8.41 -14.25 -9.01
N ILE A 102 -7.50 -15.20 -9.22
CA ILE A 102 -6.21 -15.29 -8.56
C ILE A 102 -5.12 -15.25 -9.62
N TRP A 103 -4.12 -14.39 -9.43
CA TRP A 103 -2.99 -14.33 -10.35
C TRP A 103 -2.06 -15.53 -10.15
N ASP A 104 -1.72 -16.19 -11.25
CA ASP A 104 -0.73 -17.27 -11.30
C ASP A 104 0.53 -16.74 -11.95
N GLU A 105 1.52 -16.38 -11.14
CA GLU A 105 2.76 -15.78 -11.63
C GLU A 105 3.58 -16.75 -12.47
N GLU A 106 3.60 -18.03 -12.11
CA GLU A 106 4.38 -19.03 -12.82
C GLU A 106 3.93 -19.17 -14.27
N ASN A 107 2.63 -19.21 -14.50
CA ASN A 107 2.04 -19.34 -15.83
C ASN A 107 1.61 -18.00 -16.44
N GLN A 108 1.71 -16.94 -15.68
CA GLN A 108 1.34 -15.56 -16.07
C GLN A 108 -0.08 -15.51 -16.65
N LEU A 109 -1.03 -16.00 -15.86
CA LEU A 109 -2.45 -15.96 -16.22
C LEU A 109 -3.31 -15.82 -14.97
N TRP A 110 -4.58 -15.46 -15.18
CA TRP A 110 -5.57 -15.41 -14.11
C TRP A 110 -6.27 -16.76 -13.99
N LYS A 111 -6.29 -17.29 -12.78
CA LYS A 111 -7.09 -18.47 -12.43
C LYS A 111 -8.40 -18.01 -11.82
N THR A 112 -9.49 -18.69 -12.16
CA THR A 112 -10.78 -18.42 -11.57
C THR A 112 -11.19 -19.58 -10.69
N GLU A 113 -11.50 -19.28 -9.44
CA GLU A 113 -11.96 -20.27 -8.47
C GLU A 113 -13.39 -19.94 -8.05
N ILE A 114 -14.18 -20.98 -7.84
CA ILE A 114 -15.55 -20.84 -7.36
C ILE A 114 -15.50 -20.77 -5.84
N LEU A 115 -16.06 -19.69 -5.26
CA LEU A 115 -16.15 -19.59 -3.83
C LEU A 115 -17.17 -20.60 -3.30
N PRO A 116 -16.86 -21.29 -2.17
CA PRO A 116 -17.82 -22.23 -1.59
C PRO A 116 -19.09 -21.50 -1.15
N VAL A 117 -20.24 -22.05 -1.50
CA VAL A 117 -21.53 -21.55 -1.05
C VAL A 117 -21.71 -22.00 0.41
N PRO A 118 -22.01 -21.07 1.33
CA PRO A 118 -22.27 -21.46 2.71
C PRO A 118 -23.42 -22.45 2.79
N ASP A 119 -23.19 -23.57 3.49
CA ASP A 119 -24.24 -24.54 3.78
C ASP A 119 -25.02 -24.02 4.99
N VAL A 120 -26.14 -23.34 4.73
CA VAL A 120 -26.94 -22.73 5.80
C VAL A 120 -27.55 -23.76 6.75
N ASP A 121 -27.73 -25.01 6.30
CA ASP A 121 -28.27 -26.06 7.15
C ASP A 121 -27.24 -26.61 8.14
N ASN A 122 -25.95 -26.39 7.86
CA ASN A 122 -24.85 -26.86 8.69
C ASN A 122 -24.08 -25.72 9.36
N LEU A 123 -24.59 -24.49 9.30
CA LEU A 123 -23.96 -23.38 9.99
C LEU A 123 -24.02 -23.61 11.51
N PRO A 124 -22.95 -23.29 12.24
CA PRO A 124 -22.98 -23.39 13.69
C PRO A 124 -24.02 -22.42 14.26
N PRO A 125 -24.63 -22.76 15.40
CA PRO A 125 -25.57 -21.84 16.03
C PRO A 125 -24.86 -20.52 16.40
N PRO A 126 -25.63 -19.40 16.45
CA PRO A 126 -25.01 -18.14 16.81
C PRO A 126 -24.37 -18.23 18.19
N MET A 127 -23.19 -17.61 18.33
CA MET A 127 -22.44 -17.63 19.59
C MET A 127 -23.03 -16.70 20.66
N PHE A 128 -24.05 -15.94 20.30
CA PHE A 128 -24.69 -14.97 21.17
C PHE A 128 -26.09 -15.45 21.49
N PRO A 129 -26.53 -15.28 22.75
CA PRO A 129 -27.90 -15.59 23.12
C PRO A 129 -28.89 -14.66 22.44
#